data_0de78a727dd58760db34c322adfae193
#
_entry.id   0de78a727dd58760db34c322adfae193
#
_cell.length_a   1.000
_cell.length_b   1.000
_cell.length_c   1.000
_cell.angle_alpha   90.00
_cell.angle_beta   90.00
_cell.angle_gamma   90.00
#
_symmetry.space_group_name_H-M   'P 1'
#
loop_
_entity.id
_entity.type
_entity.pdbx_description
1 polymer ?
#
loop_
_entity_poly.entity_id
_entity_poly.type
_entity_poly.pdbx_seq_one_letter_code
_entity_poly.pdbx_strand_id
1 'polypeptide(L)'
;MTGKSFSVWLNNEYLPNNPDKAWIKEVYSKAVKRSIEDGCTAFTRFFKHQSDFPKFKKKGKSDVKMYFVKNNPKDCRCERHRIHIPSLGWVRIKEKGYLPVTKDGYVIKSGSVSMKADRFYVSVLVEKIGRAHV
;
A
#
# COMPACT_ATOMS: atom_id res chain seq x y z
N MET A 1 12.51 18.54 -5.63
CA MET A 1 11.06 18.28 -5.60
C MET A 1 10.73 17.29 -4.50
N THR A 2 9.77 17.60 -3.66
CA THR A 2 9.33 16.68 -2.62
C THR A 2 8.23 15.77 -3.15
N GLY A 3 7.90 14.70 -2.42
CA GLY A 3 6.78 13.84 -2.78
C GLY A 3 5.44 14.58 -2.82
N LYS A 4 5.25 15.53 -1.90
CA LYS A 4 4.04 16.36 -1.87
C LYS A 4 3.94 17.27 -3.10
N SER A 5 5.03 17.94 -3.47
CA SER A 5 5.03 18.81 -4.66
C SER A 5 4.86 18.01 -5.95
N PHE A 6 5.42 16.81 -6.02
CA PHE A 6 5.20 15.92 -7.16
C PHE A 6 3.74 15.51 -7.26
N SER A 7 3.09 15.18 -6.15
CA SER A 7 1.67 14.80 -6.13
C SER A 7 0.78 15.94 -6.62
N VAL A 8 1.06 17.17 -6.19
CA VAL A 8 0.32 18.36 -6.63
C VAL A 8 0.46 18.55 -8.14
N TRP A 9 1.68 18.46 -8.66
CA TRP A 9 1.94 18.56 -10.09
C TRP A 9 1.22 17.45 -10.87
N LEU A 10 1.31 16.22 -10.41
CA LEU A 10 0.69 15.06 -11.06
C LEU A 10 -0.82 15.26 -11.19
N ASN A 11 -1.50 15.62 -10.12
CA ASN A 11 -2.95 15.72 -10.08
C ASN A 11 -3.50 16.97 -10.77
N ASN A 12 -2.77 18.08 -10.70
CA ASN A 12 -3.25 19.37 -11.18
C ASN A 12 -2.80 19.72 -12.59
N GLU A 13 -1.65 19.20 -13.02
CA GLU A 13 -1.08 19.56 -14.32
C GLU A 13 -0.89 18.36 -15.24
N TYR A 14 -0.25 17.30 -14.76
CA TYR A 14 0.09 16.16 -15.63
C TYR A 14 -1.13 15.35 -16.05
N LEU A 15 -1.94 14.89 -15.11
CA LEU A 15 -3.09 14.04 -15.43
C LEU A 15 -4.17 14.72 -16.26
N PRO A 16 -4.53 16.01 -16.00
CA PRO A 16 -5.49 16.70 -16.86
C PRO A 16 -5.02 16.84 -18.31
N ASN A 17 -3.71 16.96 -18.54
CA ASN A 17 -3.13 17.10 -19.86
C ASN A 17 -2.74 15.76 -20.53
N ASN A 18 -2.89 14.66 -19.83
CA ASN A 18 -2.54 13.32 -20.33
C ASN A 18 -3.69 12.35 -20.05
N PRO A 19 -4.80 12.43 -20.82
CA PRO A 19 -5.97 11.56 -20.54
C PRO A 19 -5.68 10.06 -20.63
N ASP A 20 -4.66 9.67 -21.41
CA ASP A 20 -4.23 8.28 -21.51
C ASP A 20 -3.65 7.73 -20.20
N LYS A 21 -3.29 8.61 -19.27
CA LYS A 21 -2.79 8.24 -17.94
C LYS A 21 -3.84 8.38 -16.83
N ALA A 22 -5.09 8.65 -17.18
CA ALA A 22 -6.16 8.81 -16.20
C ALA A 22 -6.37 7.58 -15.31
N TRP A 23 -5.95 6.39 -15.77
CA TRP A 23 -6.04 5.16 -14.98
C TRP A 23 -5.30 5.27 -13.62
N ILE A 24 -4.34 6.17 -13.49
CA ILE A 24 -3.61 6.38 -12.24
C ILE A 24 -4.58 6.79 -11.12
N LYS A 25 -5.65 7.53 -11.45
CA LYS A 25 -6.66 7.92 -10.45
C LYS A 25 -7.56 6.76 -10.02
N GLU A 26 -7.59 5.69 -10.78
CA GLU A 26 -8.35 4.48 -10.42
C GLU A 26 -7.62 3.64 -9.37
N VAL A 27 -6.32 3.85 -9.23
CA VAL A 27 -5.53 3.18 -8.21
C VAL A 27 -5.76 3.84 -6.86
N TYR A 28 -5.73 3.04 -5.80
CA TYR A 28 -5.86 3.55 -4.44
C TYR A 28 -4.90 4.71 -4.20
N SER A 29 -5.44 5.89 -3.86
CA SER A 29 -4.67 7.14 -3.83
C SER A 29 -3.48 7.11 -2.86
N LYS A 30 -3.62 6.43 -1.72
CA LYS A 30 -2.53 6.34 -0.75
C LYS A 30 -1.41 5.42 -1.23
N ALA A 31 -1.73 4.42 -2.04
CA ALA A 31 -0.72 3.59 -2.68
C ALA A 31 0.09 4.41 -3.69
N VAL A 32 -0.58 5.27 -4.46
CA VAL A 32 0.10 6.18 -5.39
C VAL A 32 1.00 7.14 -4.64
N LYS A 33 0.52 7.76 -3.57
CA LYS A 33 1.33 8.66 -2.74
C LYS A 33 2.55 7.97 -2.17
N ARG A 34 2.38 6.75 -1.66
CA ARG A 34 3.49 5.98 -1.10
C ARG A 34 4.54 5.65 -2.16
N SER A 35 4.10 5.29 -3.36
CA SER A 35 5.01 5.02 -4.48
C SER A 35 5.84 6.24 -4.85
N ILE A 36 5.21 7.42 -4.84
CA ILE A 36 5.91 8.68 -5.12
C ILE A 36 6.95 8.96 -4.03
N GLU A 37 6.59 8.80 -2.77
CA GLU A 37 7.50 8.99 -1.66
C GLU A 37 8.69 8.01 -1.72
N ASP A 38 8.43 6.76 -2.04
CA ASP A 38 9.47 5.74 -2.17
C ASP A 38 10.44 6.09 -3.30
N GLY A 39 9.94 6.59 -4.43
CA GLY A 39 10.77 7.06 -5.53
C GLY A 39 11.64 8.25 -5.13
N CYS A 40 11.08 9.23 -4.45
CA CYS A 40 11.83 10.39 -3.96
C CYS A 40 12.89 9.97 -2.94
N THR A 41 12.57 9.04 -2.05
CA THR A 41 13.51 8.50 -1.07
C THR A 41 14.67 7.78 -1.75
N ALA A 42 14.38 6.99 -2.79
CA ALA A 42 15.41 6.26 -3.52
C ALA A 42 16.41 7.22 -4.16
N PHE A 43 15.96 8.31 -4.78
CA PHE A 43 16.86 9.32 -5.34
C PHE A 43 17.64 10.07 -4.26
N THR A 44 17.00 10.40 -3.14
CA THR A 44 17.69 11.03 -2.02
C THR A 44 18.83 10.16 -1.51
N ARG A 45 18.60 8.88 -1.35
CA ARG A 45 19.64 7.93 -0.93
C ARG A 45 20.77 7.84 -1.95
N PHE A 46 20.45 7.86 -3.23
CA PHE A 46 21.46 7.87 -4.27
C PHE A 46 22.35 9.12 -4.18
N PHE A 47 21.74 10.29 -4.05
CA PHE A 47 22.50 11.54 -3.94
C PHE A 47 23.33 11.63 -2.65
N LYS A 48 22.93 10.92 -1.60
CA LYS A 48 23.72 10.83 -0.36
C LYS A 48 24.74 9.68 -0.37
N HIS A 49 24.93 9.03 -1.50
CA HIS A 49 25.83 7.88 -1.65
C HIS A 49 25.51 6.69 -0.74
N GLN A 50 24.25 6.53 -0.39
CA GLN A 50 23.79 5.41 0.46
C GLN A 50 23.29 4.21 -0.34
N SER A 51 23.04 4.40 -1.63
CA SER A 51 22.56 3.34 -2.51
C SER A 51 22.91 3.62 -3.96
N ASP A 52 22.75 2.61 -4.81
CA ASP A 52 22.96 2.74 -6.25
C ASP A 52 21.83 3.55 -6.90
N PHE A 53 22.01 3.90 -8.17
CA PHE A 53 21.01 4.63 -8.93
C PHE A 53 19.70 3.83 -8.97
N PRO A 54 18.54 4.49 -8.70
CA PRO A 54 17.25 3.81 -8.72
C PRO A 54 16.95 3.19 -10.09
N LYS A 55 16.40 1.98 -10.07
CA LYS A 55 15.99 1.27 -11.29
C LYS A 55 14.48 1.24 -11.42
N PHE A 56 13.99 1.38 -12.64
CA PHE A 56 12.56 1.24 -12.88
C PHE A 56 12.11 -0.21 -12.68
N LYS A 57 11.00 -0.36 -11.96
CA LYS A 57 10.38 -1.67 -11.81
C LYS A 57 9.58 -2.02 -13.06
N LYS A 58 9.71 -3.25 -13.50
CA LYS A 58 8.98 -3.74 -14.68
C LYS A 58 8.00 -4.85 -14.28
N LYS A 59 6.82 -4.81 -14.86
CA LYS A 59 5.83 -5.87 -14.65
C LYS A 59 6.42 -7.22 -15.08
N GLY A 60 6.29 -8.21 -14.23
CA GLY A 60 6.80 -9.57 -14.49
C GLY A 60 8.27 -9.77 -14.16
N LYS A 61 9.04 -8.70 -13.93
CA LYS A 61 10.47 -8.80 -13.59
C LYS A 61 10.79 -8.36 -12.16
N SER A 62 9.96 -7.48 -11.60
CA SER A 62 10.14 -6.98 -10.23
C SER A 62 8.95 -7.38 -9.39
N ASP A 63 9.18 -7.59 -8.10
CA ASP A 63 8.09 -7.80 -7.16
C ASP A 63 7.25 -6.52 -7.05
N VAL A 64 5.95 -6.68 -7.04
CA VAL A 64 5.01 -5.56 -6.99
C VAL A 64 4.39 -5.50 -5.62
N LYS A 65 4.30 -4.30 -5.05
CA LYS A 65 3.65 -4.07 -3.76
C LYS A 65 2.67 -2.91 -3.85
N MET A 66 1.54 -3.06 -3.17
CA MET A 66 0.59 -1.98 -2.96
C MET A 66 0.44 -1.75 -1.47
N TYR A 67 0.77 -0.54 -1.02
CA TYR A 67 0.60 -0.14 0.38
C TYR A 67 -0.83 0.31 0.62
N PHE A 68 -1.38 -0.03 1.78
CA PHE A 68 -2.69 0.45 2.20
C PHE A 68 -2.66 0.83 3.69
N VAL A 69 -3.57 1.71 4.07
CA VAL A 69 -3.68 2.21 5.44
C VAL A 69 -5.16 2.28 5.82
N LYS A 70 -5.43 2.11 7.10
CA LYS A 70 -6.79 2.21 7.62
C LYS A 70 -7.22 3.67 7.71
N ASN A 71 -8.24 4.05 6.93
CA ASN A 71 -8.83 5.38 6.97
C ASN A 71 -10.20 5.38 7.63
N ASN A 72 -10.99 4.34 7.40
CA ASN A 72 -12.34 4.23 7.88
C ASN A 72 -12.46 3.04 8.81
N PRO A 73 -13.45 3.02 9.73
CA PRO A 73 -13.65 1.86 10.59
C PRO A 73 -13.87 0.54 9.84
N LYS A 74 -14.36 0.62 8.61
CA LYS A 74 -14.58 -0.57 7.78
C LYS A 74 -13.32 -1.08 7.10
N ASP A 75 -12.32 -0.21 6.94
CA ASP A 75 -11.08 -0.60 6.27
C ASP A 75 -10.28 -1.57 7.14
N CYS A 76 -9.60 -2.47 6.49
CA CYS A 76 -8.69 -3.40 7.16
C CYS A 76 -9.37 -4.31 8.19
N ARG A 77 -10.69 -4.50 8.12
CA ARG A 77 -11.34 -5.51 8.95
C ARG A 77 -10.89 -6.90 8.49
N CYS A 78 -10.58 -7.74 9.45
CA CYS A 78 -10.11 -9.07 9.17
C CYS A 78 -11.04 -10.12 9.81
N GLU A 79 -11.48 -11.06 9.01
CA GLU A 79 -12.16 -12.25 9.46
C GLU A 79 -11.24 -13.45 9.28
N ARG A 80 -11.65 -14.62 9.75
CA ARG A 80 -10.82 -15.81 9.67
C ARG A 80 -10.39 -16.16 8.24
N HIS A 81 -11.25 -15.88 7.26
CA HIS A 81 -11.04 -16.33 5.89
C HIS A 81 -10.97 -15.20 4.87
N ARG A 82 -11.11 -13.94 5.32
CA ARG A 82 -11.07 -12.79 4.42
C ARG A 82 -10.64 -11.52 5.14
N ILE A 83 -10.12 -10.58 4.37
CA ILE A 83 -9.71 -9.27 4.86
C ILE A 83 -10.26 -8.19 3.94
N HIS A 84 -10.69 -7.07 4.52
CA HIS A 84 -11.14 -5.92 3.74
C HIS A 84 -9.98 -4.99 3.45
N ILE A 85 -9.62 -4.89 2.17
CA ILE A 85 -8.50 -4.05 1.73
C ILE A 85 -9.10 -2.81 1.04
N PRO A 86 -8.65 -1.59 1.43
CA PRO A 86 -9.14 -0.38 0.77
C PRO A 86 -9.00 -0.46 -0.75
N SER A 87 -10.03 -0.04 -1.46
CA SER A 87 -10.17 -0.10 -2.93
C SER A 87 -10.36 -1.48 -3.53
N LEU A 88 -10.00 -2.55 -2.84
CA LEU A 88 -10.21 -3.91 -3.34
C LEU A 88 -11.44 -4.58 -2.74
N GLY A 89 -11.88 -4.11 -1.58
CA GLY A 89 -12.99 -4.73 -0.86
C GLY A 89 -12.57 -6.01 -0.14
N TRP A 90 -13.50 -6.92 0.03
CA TRP A 90 -13.22 -8.18 0.71
C TRP A 90 -12.43 -9.13 -0.17
N VAL A 91 -11.29 -9.56 0.33
CA VAL A 91 -10.39 -10.50 -0.35
C VAL A 91 -10.27 -11.77 0.49
N ARG A 92 -10.47 -12.90 -0.16
CA ARG A 92 -10.39 -14.19 0.51
C ARG A 92 -8.95 -14.56 0.80
N ILE A 93 -8.71 -15.07 2.01
CA ILE A 93 -7.39 -15.52 2.45
C ILE A 93 -7.34 -17.03 2.34
N LYS A 94 -6.31 -17.53 1.66
CA LYS A 94 -6.14 -18.97 1.49
C LYS A 94 -5.77 -19.66 2.81
N GLU A 95 -4.93 -19.01 3.61
CA GLU A 95 -4.50 -19.55 4.89
C GLU A 95 -5.42 -19.06 6.00
N LYS A 96 -6.46 -19.84 6.27
CA LYS A 96 -7.47 -19.47 7.25
C LYS A 96 -6.91 -19.44 8.66
N GLY A 97 -7.29 -18.41 9.42
CA GLY A 97 -6.91 -18.28 10.81
C GLY A 97 -5.50 -17.80 11.07
N TYR A 98 -4.74 -17.47 10.02
CA TYR A 98 -3.37 -16.98 10.18
C TYR A 98 -3.33 -15.53 10.66
N LEU A 99 -4.20 -14.68 10.11
CA LEU A 99 -4.24 -13.28 10.51
C LEU A 99 -5.12 -13.09 11.75
N PRO A 100 -4.76 -12.13 12.63
CA PRO A 100 -5.61 -11.80 13.78
C PRO A 100 -6.97 -11.27 13.32
N VAL A 101 -8.02 -11.71 13.97
CA VAL A 101 -9.38 -11.34 13.62
C VAL A 101 -9.78 -10.04 14.34
N THR A 102 -10.38 -9.11 13.61
CA THR A 102 -10.82 -7.82 14.17
C THR A 102 -11.79 -8.03 15.34
N LYS A 103 -12.66 -9.00 15.24
CA LYS A 103 -13.62 -9.35 16.30
C LYS A 103 -12.95 -9.68 17.63
N ASP A 104 -11.72 -10.19 17.60
CA ASP A 104 -10.97 -10.58 18.79
C ASP A 104 -10.17 -9.42 19.40
N GLY A 105 -10.42 -8.20 18.95
CA GLY A 105 -9.78 -7.01 19.50
C GLY A 105 -8.49 -6.60 18.82
N TYR A 106 -8.21 -7.12 17.64
CA TYR A 106 -7.05 -6.72 16.85
C TYR A 106 -7.44 -5.68 15.82
N VAL A 107 -6.57 -4.69 15.64
CA VAL A 107 -6.76 -3.64 14.63
C VAL A 107 -5.58 -3.66 13.68
N ILE A 108 -5.88 -3.78 12.40
CA ILE A 108 -4.89 -3.68 11.35
C ILE A 108 -4.80 -2.21 10.95
N LYS A 109 -3.66 -1.59 11.21
CA LYS A 109 -3.47 -0.16 10.93
C LYS A 109 -3.04 0.10 9.51
N SER A 110 -2.22 -0.75 8.97
CA SER A 110 -1.74 -0.64 7.60
C SER A 110 -1.23 -1.99 7.14
N GLY A 111 -0.88 -2.05 5.88
CA GLY A 111 -0.30 -3.25 5.33
C GLY A 111 0.11 -3.07 3.89
N SER A 112 0.50 -4.15 3.27
CA SER A 112 0.79 -4.16 1.86
C SER A 112 0.34 -5.47 1.23
N VAL A 113 -0.11 -5.37 -0.01
CA VAL A 113 -0.37 -6.52 -0.87
C VAL A 113 0.80 -6.64 -1.81
N SER A 114 1.42 -7.79 -1.88
CA SER A 114 2.54 -8.02 -2.78
C SER A 114 2.26 -9.21 -3.69
N MET A 115 2.87 -9.20 -4.85
CA MET A 115 2.84 -10.32 -5.77
C MET A 115 4.27 -10.81 -5.97
N LYS A 116 4.47 -12.11 -5.74
CA LYS A 116 5.76 -12.75 -5.91
C LYS A 116 5.54 -14.14 -6.49
N ALA A 117 6.24 -14.47 -7.56
CA ALA A 117 6.13 -15.78 -8.21
C ALA A 117 4.67 -16.16 -8.51
N ASP A 118 3.90 -15.22 -9.07
CA ASP A 118 2.49 -15.36 -9.44
C ASP A 118 1.53 -15.63 -8.27
N ARG A 119 1.98 -15.40 -7.05
CA ARG A 119 1.15 -15.50 -5.86
C ARG A 119 1.00 -14.15 -5.18
N PHE A 120 -0.16 -13.92 -4.60
CA PHE A 120 -0.42 -12.71 -3.84
C PHE A 120 -0.26 -12.98 -2.35
N TYR A 121 0.39 -12.04 -1.67
CA TYR A 121 0.60 -12.08 -0.24
C TYR A 121 0.11 -10.77 0.38
N VAL A 122 -0.41 -10.85 1.59
CA VAL A 122 -0.75 -9.67 2.37
C VAL A 122 0.08 -9.67 3.66
N SER A 123 0.70 -8.52 3.93
CA SER A 123 1.42 -8.28 5.18
C SER A 123 0.72 -7.16 5.91
N VAL A 124 0.51 -7.30 7.20
CA VAL A 124 -0.25 -6.32 7.98
C VAL A 124 0.49 -5.90 9.23
N LEU A 125 0.32 -4.63 9.59
CA LEU A 125 0.76 -4.09 10.88
C LEU A 125 -0.44 -4.12 11.81
N VAL A 126 -0.36 -4.94 12.85
CA VAL A 126 -1.47 -5.21 13.75
C VAL A 126 -1.20 -4.65 15.13
N GLU A 127 -2.22 -4.02 15.71
CA GLU A 127 -2.19 -3.61 17.08
C GLU A 127 -3.36 -4.27 17.81
N LYS A 128 -3.09 -4.85 18.97
CA LYS A 128 -4.14 -5.37 19.81
C LYS A 128 -4.69 -4.26 20.66
N ILE A 129 -5.95 -3.89 20.45
CA ILE A 129 -6.66 -2.99 21.32
C ILE A 129 -7.13 -3.81 22.50
N GLY A 130 -6.22 -4.01 23.43
CA GLY A 130 -6.55 -4.65 24.66
C GLY A 130 -7.02 -3.65 25.66
N ARG A 131 -7.78 -4.10 26.61
CA ARG A 131 -7.96 -3.39 27.81
C ARG A 131 -6.64 -3.26 28.48
N ALA A 132 -6.41 -2.10 29.05
CA ALA A 132 -5.30 -1.97 29.95
C ALA A 132 -5.40 -3.10 30.96
N HIS A 133 -4.35 -3.80 31.10
CA HIS A 133 -4.34 -4.81 32.06
C HIS A 133 -4.30 -4.26 33.39
N VAL A 134 -5.04 -4.78 33.92
CA VAL A 134 -5.07 -4.55 35.27
C VAL A 134 -4.26 -5.54 36.00
#